data_c20f8e8bb52185cfcd6f5a80a3826b79
#
_entry.id   c20f8e8bb52185cfcd6f5a80a3826b79
#
_cell.length_a   1.000
_cell.length_b   1.000
_cell.length_c   1.000
_cell.angle_alpha   90.00
_cell.angle_beta   90.00
_cell.angle_gamma   90.00
#
_symmetry.space_group_name_H-M   'P 1'
#
loop_
_entity.id
_entity.type
_entity.pdbx_description
1 polymer ?
#
loop_
_entity_poly.entity_id
_entity_poly.type
_entity_poly.pdbx_seq_one_letter_code
_entity_poly.pdbx_strand_id
1 'polypeptide(L)'
;MKFVIEIGDAEKHRLEYNFNQLLGSLVIKVNEAQIKKSVRLINEPVLEVHAFVVGDHEKSSVRIEKERKPLVGGKHRLYVNNRLVKVLNGI
;
A
#
# COMPACT_ATOMS: atom_id res chain seq x y z
N MET A 1 10.57 3.28 -3.28
CA MET A 1 10.06 1.91 -3.09
C MET A 1 8.77 1.73 -3.84
N LYS A 2 8.65 0.66 -4.59
CA LYS A 2 7.48 0.39 -5.41
C LYS A 2 7.24 -1.11 -5.49
N PHE A 3 5.98 -1.52 -5.41
CA PHE A 3 5.62 -2.90 -5.77
C PHE A 3 4.33 -2.91 -6.57
N VAL A 4 4.18 -3.98 -7.34
CA VAL A 4 2.99 -4.24 -8.15
C VAL A 4 2.57 -5.68 -7.85
N ILE A 5 1.29 -5.87 -7.61
CA ILE A 5 0.74 -7.20 -7.31
C ILE A 5 -0.62 -7.36 -7.98
N GLU A 6 -0.94 -8.57 -8.37
CA GLU A 6 -2.24 -8.91 -8.93
C GLU A 6 -3.14 -9.43 -7.81
N ILE A 7 -4.36 -8.92 -7.72
CA ILE A 7 -5.33 -9.29 -6.71
C ILE A 7 -6.56 -9.89 -7.36
N GLY A 8 -7.05 -11.01 -6.82
CA GLY A 8 -8.25 -11.69 -7.27
C GLY A 8 -7.94 -12.94 -8.08
N ASP A 9 -8.92 -13.84 -8.16
CA ASP A 9 -8.83 -15.08 -8.93
C ASP A 9 -9.63 -14.99 -10.23
N ALA A 10 -10.95 -14.84 -10.10
CA ALA A 10 -11.84 -14.76 -11.26
C ALA A 10 -11.84 -13.36 -11.86
N GLU A 11 -11.73 -12.34 -11.02
CA GLU A 11 -11.65 -10.94 -11.45
C GLU A 11 -10.33 -10.39 -10.97
N LYS A 12 -9.39 -10.17 -11.89
CA LYS A 12 -8.02 -9.79 -11.55
C LYS A 12 -7.82 -8.29 -11.68
N HIS A 13 -7.15 -7.71 -10.70
CA HIS A 13 -6.84 -6.29 -10.65
C HIS A 13 -5.38 -6.08 -10.32
N ARG A 14 -4.79 -5.07 -10.93
CA ARG A 14 -3.39 -4.73 -10.70
C ARG A 14 -3.31 -3.63 -9.64
N LEU A 15 -2.70 -3.96 -8.51
CA LEU A 15 -2.45 -3.01 -7.44
C LEU A 15 -1.01 -2.52 -7.53
N GLU A 16 -0.84 -1.21 -7.57
CA GLU A 16 0.48 -0.59 -7.57
C GLU A 16 0.60 0.30 -6.35
N TYR A 17 1.68 0.12 -5.60
CA TYR A 17 2.00 0.91 -4.42
C TYR A 17 3.36 1.54 -4.63
N ASN A 18 3.43 2.86 -4.50
CA ASN A 18 4.66 3.60 -4.69
C ASN A 18 4.88 4.55 -3.51
N PHE A 19 5.99 4.40 -2.83
CA PHE A 19 6.35 5.24 -1.69
C PHE A 19 7.73 5.85 -1.91
N ASN A 20 7.80 7.17 -1.84
CA ASN A 20 9.06 7.92 -1.89
C ASN A 20 9.38 8.38 -0.47
N GLN A 21 10.37 7.75 0.14
CA GLN A 21 10.74 8.04 1.53
C GLN A 21 11.29 9.45 1.70
N LEU A 22 12.05 9.92 0.74
CA LEU A 22 12.66 11.25 0.81
C LEU A 22 11.61 12.35 0.88
N LEU A 23 10.55 12.22 0.08
CA LEU A 23 9.47 13.20 0.01
C LEU A 23 8.29 12.85 0.93
N GLY A 24 8.29 11.65 1.50
CA GLY A 24 7.14 11.18 2.27
C GLY A 24 5.89 11.02 1.43
N SER A 25 6.03 10.83 0.12
CA SER A 25 4.89 10.73 -0.78
C SER A 25 4.49 9.28 -1.00
N LEU A 26 3.18 9.04 -1.07
CA LEU A 26 2.61 7.72 -1.23
C LEU A 26 1.53 7.79 -2.30
N VAL A 27 1.57 6.85 -3.23
CA VAL A 27 0.57 6.73 -4.28
C VAL A 27 0.12 5.27 -4.36
N ILE A 28 -1.19 5.05 -4.38
CA ILE A 28 -1.79 3.74 -4.56
C ILE A 28 -2.66 3.80 -5.81
N LYS A 29 -2.43 2.87 -6.73
CA LYS A 29 -3.22 2.76 -7.96
C LYS A 29 -3.82 1.38 -8.08
N VAL A 30 -5.03 1.32 -8.61
CA VAL A 30 -5.69 0.07 -8.99
C VAL A 30 -6.03 0.17 -10.47
N ASN A 31 -5.52 -0.77 -11.26
CA ASN A 31 -5.69 -0.77 -12.72
C ASN A 31 -5.32 0.59 -13.32
N GLU A 32 -4.18 1.15 -12.84
CA GLU A 32 -3.63 2.44 -13.28
C GLU A 32 -4.45 3.66 -12.87
N ALA A 33 -5.57 3.49 -12.16
CA ALA A 33 -6.32 4.61 -11.62
C ALA A 33 -5.81 4.92 -10.21
N GLN A 34 -5.44 6.16 -9.98
CA GLN A 34 -4.96 6.59 -8.67
C GLN A 34 -6.13 6.65 -7.69
N ILE A 35 -6.06 5.85 -6.62
CA ILE A 35 -7.11 5.82 -5.60
C ILE A 35 -6.69 6.51 -4.31
N LYS A 36 -5.38 6.70 -4.11
CA LYS A 36 -4.87 7.35 -2.91
C LYS A 36 -3.56 8.05 -3.23
N LYS A 37 -3.42 9.28 -2.71
CA LYS A 37 -2.17 10.02 -2.77
C LYS A 37 -2.02 10.81 -1.47
N SER A 38 -0.85 10.74 -0.86
CA SER A 38 -0.54 11.58 0.29
C SER A 38 0.92 11.98 0.27
N VAL A 39 1.21 13.13 0.86
CA VAL A 39 2.57 13.62 1.03
C VAL A 39 2.72 14.04 2.48
N ARG A 40 3.73 13.49 3.16
CA ARG A 40 3.97 13.79 4.56
C ARG A 40 5.44 14.10 4.76
N LEU A 41 5.77 15.37 4.62
CA LEU A 41 7.14 15.83 4.85
C LEU A 41 7.46 15.99 6.32
N ILE A 42 6.43 16.34 7.11
CA ILE A 42 6.55 16.59 8.55
C ILE A 42 5.40 15.88 9.25
N ASN A 43 5.64 15.41 10.48
CA ASN A 43 4.63 14.74 11.31
C ASN A 43 4.10 13.46 10.70
N GLU A 44 5.00 12.67 10.09
CA GLU A 44 4.63 11.36 9.61
C GLU A 44 4.23 10.47 10.80
N PRO A 45 3.03 9.84 10.77
CA PRO A 45 2.62 8.96 11.86
C PRO A 45 3.49 7.71 11.94
N VAL A 46 3.60 7.14 13.14
CA VAL A 46 4.36 5.90 13.34
C VAL A 46 3.72 4.76 12.57
N LEU A 47 2.40 4.70 12.59
CA LEU A 47 1.65 3.68 11.83
C LEU A 47 0.59 4.39 11.00
N GLU A 48 0.56 4.07 9.72
CA GLU A 48 -0.44 4.58 8.79
C GLU A 48 -1.10 3.40 8.09
N VAL A 49 -2.42 3.38 8.06
CA VAL A 49 -3.18 2.27 7.48
C VAL A 49 -4.05 2.79 6.35
N HIS A 50 -3.98 2.12 5.20
CA HIS A 50 -4.83 2.39 4.06
C HIS A 50 -5.64 1.13 3.78
N ALA A 51 -6.97 1.24 3.85
CA ALA A 51 -7.87 0.11 3.65
C ALA A 51 -8.90 0.45 2.59
N PHE A 52 -9.13 -0.47 1.67
CA PHE A 52 -10.07 -0.28 0.58
C PHE A 52 -10.48 -1.64 0.01
N VAL A 53 -11.50 -1.63 -0.84
CA VAL A 53 -12.00 -2.84 -1.49
C VAL A 53 -11.73 -2.74 -2.99
N VAL A 54 -11.25 -3.83 -3.57
CA VAL A 54 -10.96 -3.94 -4.99
C VAL A 54 -11.88 -4.97 -5.61
N GLY A 55 -12.47 -4.65 -6.76
CA GLY A 55 -13.29 -5.56 -7.54
C GLY A 55 -14.77 -5.25 -7.48
N ASP A 56 -15.50 -5.70 -8.51
CA ASP A 56 -16.95 -5.53 -8.64
C ASP A 56 -17.69 -6.81 -8.31
N HIS A 57 -17.35 -7.90 -8.98
CA HIS A 57 -18.00 -9.20 -8.80
C HIS A 57 -17.27 -10.03 -7.76
N GLU A 58 -15.94 -10.05 -7.82
CA GLU A 58 -15.12 -10.66 -6.80
C GLU A 58 -14.47 -9.55 -5.99
N LYS A 59 -14.98 -9.31 -4.78
CA LYS A 59 -14.48 -8.21 -3.94
C LYS A 59 -13.37 -8.72 -3.02
N SER A 60 -12.25 -8.01 -3.05
CA SER A 60 -11.10 -8.30 -2.20
C SER A 60 -10.85 -7.13 -1.28
N SER A 61 -10.73 -7.41 0.00
CA SER A 61 -10.39 -6.41 1.01
C SER A 61 -8.88 -6.23 1.02
N VAL A 62 -8.42 -5.00 0.85
CA VAL A 62 -7.00 -4.68 0.83
C VAL A 62 -6.67 -3.75 1.99
N ARG A 63 -5.60 -4.06 2.71
CA ARG A 63 -5.10 -3.21 3.79
C ARG A 63 -3.59 -3.11 3.66
N ILE A 64 -3.09 -1.88 3.60
CA ILE A 64 -1.67 -1.62 3.58
C ILE A 64 -1.32 -0.89 4.87
N GLU A 65 -0.41 -1.48 5.65
CA GLU A 65 0.07 -0.90 6.89
C GLU A 65 1.50 -0.42 6.67
N LYS A 66 1.71 0.86 6.89
CA LYS A 66 3.02 1.48 6.78
C LYS A 66 3.48 1.88 8.17
N GLU A 67 4.55 1.23 8.64
CA GLU A 67 5.11 1.49 9.95
C GLU A 67 6.46 2.18 9.82
N ARG A 68 6.59 3.35 10.44
CA ARG A 68 7.83 4.10 10.44
C ARG A 68 8.76 3.54 11.52
N LYS A 69 10.00 3.25 11.13
CA LYS A 69 11.02 2.82 12.07
C LYS A 69 11.72 4.04 12.65
N PRO A 70 12.21 3.97 13.92
CA PRO A 70 13.07 5.02 14.46
C PRO A 70 14.33 5.12 13.63
N LEU A 71 14.81 6.31 13.42
CA LEU A 71 16.03 6.64 12.70
C LEU A 71 15.91 6.50 11.19
N VAL A 72 15.83 5.29 10.68
CA VAL A 72 15.89 5.06 9.23
C VAL A 72 14.87 4.01 8.82
N GLY A 73 14.19 4.27 7.70
CA GLY A 73 13.40 3.27 7.03
C GLY A 73 12.00 3.08 7.55
N GLY A 74 11.39 2.03 7.11
CA GLY A 74 10.04 1.68 7.48
C GLY A 74 9.70 0.27 7.04
N LYS A 75 8.54 -0.19 7.46
CA LYS A 75 8.03 -1.50 7.10
C LYS A 75 6.65 -1.34 6.48
N HIS A 76 6.46 -1.96 5.33
CA HIS A 76 5.20 -1.89 4.61
C HIS A 76 4.64 -3.29 4.51
N ARG A 77 3.43 -3.48 5.02
CA ARG A 77 2.76 -4.79 5.02
C ARG A 77 1.49 -4.70 4.19
N LEU A 78 1.32 -5.64 3.28
CA LEU A 78 0.13 -5.73 2.45
C LEU A 78 -0.69 -6.95 2.86
N TYR A 79 -1.95 -6.72 3.17
CA TYR A 79 -2.92 -7.76 3.49
C TYR A 79 -4.03 -7.78 2.45
N VAL A 80 -4.37 -8.98 1.99
CA VAL A 80 -5.53 -9.19 1.12
C VAL A 80 -6.45 -10.17 1.81
N ASN A 81 -7.70 -9.76 2.04
CA ASN A 81 -8.69 -10.54 2.78
C ASN A 81 -8.14 -10.99 4.15
N ASN A 82 -7.50 -10.05 4.86
CA ASN A 82 -6.89 -10.23 6.18
C ASN A 82 -5.72 -11.22 6.20
N ARG A 83 -5.17 -11.54 5.05
CA ARG A 83 -4.02 -12.44 4.95
C ARG A 83 -2.81 -11.63 4.50
N LEU A 84 -1.71 -11.74 5.23
CA LEU A 84 -0.47 -11.05 4.87
C LEU A 84 0.11 -11.69 3.60
N VAL A 85 0.23 -10.89 2.55
CA VAL A 85 0.73 -11.38 1.25
C VAL A 85 2.08 -10.80 0.86
N LYS A 86 2.46 -9.66 1.42
CA LYS A 86 3.74 -9.04 1.08
C LYS A 86 4.24 -8.15 2.21
N VAL A 87 5.56 -8.21 2.45
CA VAL A 87 6.24 -7.33 3.39
C VAL A 87 7.44 -6.71 2.67
N LEU A 88 7.58 -5.40 2.77
CA LEU A 88 8.72 -4.68 2.24
C LEU A 88 9.34 -3.86 3.36
N ASN A 89 10.67 -3.87 3.40
CA ASN A 89 11.41 -3.02 4.33
C ASN A 89 12.05 -1.91 3.51
N GLY A 90 11.68 -0.68 3.83
CA GLY A 90 12.26 0.49 3.20
C GLY A 90 13.51 0.95 3.95
N ILE A 91 14.23 1.82 3.31
CA ILE A 91 15.42 2.43 3.90
C ILE A 91 15.06 3.82 4.41
#